data_ffc2cc02f8f4e9f884d2d39388197ede
#
_entry.id   ffc2cc02f8f4e9f884d2d39388197ede
#
_cell.length_a   1.000
_cell.length_b   1.000
_cell.length_c   1.000
_cell.angle_alpha   90.00
_cell.angle_beta   90.00
_cell.angle_gamma   90.00
#
_symmetry.space_group_name_H-M   'P 1'
#
loop_
_entity.id
_entity.type
_entity.pdbx_description
1 polymer ?
#
loop_
_entity_poly.entity_id
_entity_poly.type
_entity_poly.pdbx_seq_one_letter_code
_entity_poly.pdbx_strand_id
1 'polypeptide(L)'
;MEQACTNHLKEIGGYLYPIFRPVDFSSHTFEYEASVIIPVRNRIRTVKDAVRSALNQQTTFPFNVIVIDNHSTDGTSEVLHELSSDKRLIHVIPERDDLGIGGCWNIGIHHEKCGKFAIQLDSDDVYKDEHTLQIMVNAFYEQNCAMVIGTYMMTDFNMKEMAPGIIDHKEW
;
A
#
# COMPACT_ATOMS: atom_id res chain seq x y z
N MET A 1 -26.93 -13.23 -13.07
CA MET A 1 -26.60 -12.11 -12.15
C MET A 1 -25.86 -11.01 -12.89
N GLU A 2 -24.79 -11.27 -13.60
CA GLU A 2 -23.98 -10.30 -14.36
C GLU A 2 -24.80 -9.44 -15.34
N GLN A 3 -25.66 -10.07 -16.15
CA GLN A 3 -26.53 -9.35 -17.10
C GLN A 3 -27.46 -8.34 -16.41
N ALA A 4 -28.01 -8.69 -15.25
CA ALA A 4 -28.89 -7.81 -14.49
C ALA A 4 -28.14 -6.60 -13.94
N CYS A 5 -26.93 -6.81 -13.39
CA CYS A 5 -26.07 -5.73 -12.93
C CYS A 5 -25.65 -4.81 -14.08
N THR A 6 -25.24 -5.38 -15.23
CA THR A 6 -24.86 -4.62 -16.41
C THR A 6 -26.02 -3.76 -16.93
N ASN A 7 -27.24 -4.30 -17.00
CA ASN A 7 -28.41 -3.56 -17.42
C ASN A 7 -28.72 -2.40 -16.47
N HIS A 8 -28.70 -2.67 -15.16
CA HIS A 8 -28.90 -1.64 -14.15
C HIS A 8 -27.87 -0.51 -14.24
N LEU A 9 -26.59 -0.85 -14.39
CA LEU A 9 -25.54 0.16 -14.56
C LEU A 9 -25.76 1.02 -15.82
N LYS A 10 -26.25 0.43 -16.92
CA LYS A 10 -26.59 1.20 -18.13
C LYS A 10 -27.77 2.12 -17.90
N GLU A 11 -28.81 1.67 -17.20
CA GLU A 11 -30.01 2.46 -16.88
C GLU A 11 -29.69 3.69 -16.02
N ILE A 12 -28.80 3.54 -15.03
CA ILE A 12 -28.40 4.65 -14.14
C ILE A 12 -27.24 5.50 -14.69
N GLY A 13 -26.72 5.22 -15.90
CA GLY A 13 -25.58 5.92 -16.49
C GLY A 13 -24.23 5.62 -15.84
N GLY A 14 -24.14 4.58 -15.02
CA GLY A 14 -22.93 4.15 -14.31
C GLY A 14 -22.10 3.08 -15.04
N TYR A 15 -22.54 2.66 -16.24
CA TYR A 15 -21.83 1.63 -17.00
C TYR A 15 -20.57 2.18 -17.65
N LEU A 16 -19.42 1.64 -17.24
CA LEU A 16 -18.14 1.93 -17.87
C LEU A 16 -17.87 0.91 -18.98
N TYR A 17 -17.76 1.39 -20.22
CA TYR A 17 -17.36 0.54 -21.33
C TYR A 17 -15.91 0.09 -21.15
N PRO A 18 -15.57 -1.17 -21.49
CA PRO A 18 -14.21 -1.71 -21.35
C PRO A 18 -13.27 -1.13 -22.43
N ILE A 19 -13.07 0.19 -22.40
CA ILE A 19 -12.13 0.88 -23.27
C ILE A 19 -10.84 1.06 -22.49
N PHE A 20 -9.89 0.16 -22.73
CA PHE A 20 -8.58 0.21 -22.09
C PHE A 20 -7.63 1.08 -22.89
N ARG A 21 -7.14 2.15 -22.27
CA ARG A 21 -6.07 2.97 -22.85
C ARG A 21 -4.75 2.50 -22.27
N PRO A 22 -3.73 2.22 -23.10
CA PRO A 22 -2.39 1.96 -22.58
C PRO A 22 -1.92 3.15 -21.74
N VAL A 23 -1.33 2.87 -20.58
CA VAL A 23 -0.72 3.91 -19.77
C VAL A 23 0.67 4.17 -20.35
N ASP A 24 0.93 5.40 -20.75
CA ASP A 24 2.25 5.83 -21.24
C ASP A 24 3.03 6.49 -20.10
N PHE A 25 4.07 5.84 -19.65
CA PHE A 25 5.00 6.35 -18.63
C PHE A 25 6.22 7.06 -19.25
N SER A 26 6.31 7.19 -20.58
CA SER A 26 7.49 7.75 -21.26
C SER A 26 7.77 9.21 -20.89
N SER A 27 6.74 9.95 -20.47
CA SER A 27 6.83 11.35 -20.02
C SER A 27 7.12 11.51 -18.52
N HIS A 28 7.21 10.41 -17.78
CA HIS A 28 7.39 10.43 -16.33
C HIS A 28 8.72 9.77 -15.95
N THR A 29 9.51 10.46 -15.16
CA THR A 29 10.71 9.91 -14.52
C THR A 29 10.41 9.72 -13.04
N PHE A 30 10.56 8.50 -12.57
CA PHE A 30 10.36 8.17 -11.15
C PHE A 30 11.73 7.98 -10.49
N GLU A 31 11.96 8.63 -9.36
CA GLU A 31 13.16 8.44 -8.53
C GLU A 31 13.18 7.02 -7.93
N TYR A 32 12.00 6.52 -7.59
CA TYR A 32 11.78 5.19 -7.00
C TYR A 32 10.94 4.34 -7.94
N GLU A 33 11.27 3.06 -8.03
CA GLU A 33 10.45 2.09 -8.76
C GLU A 33 9.17 1.78 -7.99
N ALA A 34 9.26 1.70 -6.66
CA ALA A 34 8.13 1.37 -5.80
C ALA A 34 8.10 2.27 -4.56
N SER A 35 6.89 2.56 -4.09
CA SER A 35 6.64 3.17 -2.79
C SER A 35 5.70 2.29 -1.97
N VAL A 36 6.13 1.94 -0.75
CA VAL A 36 5.23 1.33 0.23
C VAL A 36 4.52 2.45 0.97
N ILE A 37 3.18 2.50 0.87
CA ILE A 37 2.36 3.53 1.49
C ILE A 37 1.67 2.94 2.71
N ILE A 38 1.83 3.60 3.86
CA ILE A 38 1.31 3.16 5.16
C ILE A 38 0.48 4.29 5.77
N PRO A 39 -0.85 4.27 5.65
CA PRO A 39 -1.71 5.15 6.43
C PRO A 39 -1.70 4.71 7.89
N VAL A 40 -1.61 5.67 8.81
CA VAL A 40 -1.62 5.36 10.24
C VAL A 40 -2.41 6.39 11.04
N ARG A 41 -3.09 5.94 12.06
CA ARG A 41 -3.64 6.76 13.14
C ARG A 41 -3.73 5.93 14.42
N ASN A 42 -2.99 6.36 15.46
CA ASN A 42 -3.00 5.75 16.78
C ASN A 42 -2.66 4.23 16.72
N ARG A 43 -1.44 3.92 16.30
CA ARG A 43 -0.93 2.55 16.14
C ARG A 43 0.45 2.36 16.78
N ILE A 44 0.67 2.97 17.95
CA ILE A 44 1.97 2.88 18.67
C ILE A 44 2.47 1.45 18.87
N ARG A 45 1.55 0.47 18.98
CA ARG A 45 1.91 -0.94 19.24
C ARG A 45 2.42 -1.67 18.00
N THR A 46 2.05 -1.25 16.79
CA THR A 46 2.26 -2.02 15.57
C THR A 46 3.04 -1.27 14.50
N VAL A 47 2.93 0.07 14.45
CA VAL A 47 3.55 0.88 13.39
C VAL A 47 5.04 0.64 13.22
N LYS A 48 5.75 0.41 14.33
CA LYS A 48 7.21 0.16 14.31
C LYS A 48 7.55 -1.10 13.53
N ASP A 49 6.78 -2.17 13.73
CA ASP A 49 7.01 -3.46 13.07
C ASP A 49 6.58 -3.38 11.60
N ALA A 50 5.45 -2.73 11.29
CA ALA A 50 5.02 -2.49 9.92
C ALA A 50 6.09 -1.73 9.11
N VAL A 51 6.55 -0.58 9.61
CA VAL A 51 7.56 0.25 8.93
C VAL A 51 8.89 -0.50 8.81
N ARG A 52 9.34 -1.20 9.85
CA ARG A 52 10.57 -2.00 9.78
C ARG A 52 10.47 -3.12 8.75
N SER A 53 9.35 -3.82 8.67
CA SER A 53 9.15 -4.88 7.68
C SER A 53 9.24 -4.36 6.26
N ALA A 54 8.74 -3.13 6.03
CA ALA A 54 8.84 -2.44 4.75
C ALA A 54 10.28 -1.98 4.45
N LEU A 55 10.96 -1.36 5.41
CA LEU A 55 12.34 -0.89 5.24
C LEU A 55 13.36 -2.03 5.08
N ASN A 56 13.07 -3.21 5.64
CA ASN A 56 13.92 -4.40 5.53
C ASN A 56 13.78 -5.14 4.19
N GLN A 57 12.92 -4.68 3.28
CA GLN A 57 12.79 -5.31 1.98
C GLN A 57 14.09 -5.22 1.16
N GLN A 58 14.45 -6.33 0.53
CA GLN A 58 15.61 -6.48 -0.36
C GLN A 58 15.12 -6.46 -1.82
N THR A 59 15.51 -5.43 -2.56
CA THR A 59 15.08 -5.23 -3.95
C THR A 59 16.26 -4.91 -4.86
N THR A 60 16.11 -5.21 -6.14
CA THR A 60 17.07 -4.84 -7.20
C THR A 60 16.82 -3.42 -7.74
N PHE A 61 15.84 -2.73 -7.22
CA PHE A 61 15.41 -1.39 -7.63
C PHE A 61 15.33 -0.46 -6.41
N PRO A 62 15.40 0.86 -6.60
CA PRO A 62 15.18 1.82 -5.51
C PRO A 62 13.71 1.86 -5.10
N PHE A 63 13.47 1.89 -3.78
CA PHE A 63 12.15 2.07 -3.20
C PHE A 63 12.21 2.99 -1.98
N ASN A 64 11.04 3.49 -1.57
CA ASN A 64 10.85 4.23 -0.34
C ASN A 64 9.60 3.78 0.41
N VAL A 65 9.44 4.28 1.63
CA VAL A 65 8.28 4.03 2.49
C VAL A 65 7.67 5.38 2.84
N ILE A 66 6.41 5.60 2.49
CA ILE A 66 5.68 6.83 2.74
C ILE A 66 4.61 6.55 3.80
N VAL A 67 4.81 7.08 4.99
CA VAL A 67 3.86 6.95 6.11
C VAL A 67 3.02 8.21 6.21
N ILE A 68 1.71 8.07 6.11
CA ILE A 68 0.76 9.17 6.27
C ILE A 68 0.15 9.07 7.67
N ASP A 69 0.67 9.86 8.60
CA ASP A 69 0.21 9.92 9.98
C ASP A 69 -0.96 10.90 10.11
N ASN A 70 -2.16 10.36 10.18
CA ASN A 70 -3.39 11.13 10.27
C ASN A 70 -3.62 11.64 11.70
N HIS A 71 -2.71 12.50 12.18
CA HIS A 71 -2.76 13.16 13.50
C HIS A 71 -2.88 12.18 14.67
N SER A 72 -1.91 11.29 14.80
CA SER A 72 -1.81 10.37 15.94
C SER A 72 -1.54 11.12 17.25
N THR A 73 -2.10 10.62 18.35
CA THR A 73 -2.01 11.23 19.69
C THR A 73 -1.54 10.27 20.77
N ASP A 74 -1.16 9.04 20.39
CA ASP A 74 -0.81 7.94 21.30
C ASP A 74 0.70 7.67 21.40
N GLY A 75 1.53 8.51 20.76
CA GLY A 75 3.00 8.29 20.67
C GLY A 75 3.44 7.66 19.35
N THR A 76 2.52 7.42 18.41
CA THR A 76 2.85 6.88 17.07
C THR A 76 3.80 7.80 16.31
N SER A 77 3.55 9.12 16.34
CA SER A 77 4.38 10.12 15.63
C SER A 77 5.81 10.15 16.13
N GLU A 78 6.02 10.01 17.44
CA GLU A 78 7.33 9.95 18.07
C GLU A 78 8.11 8.71 17.62
N VAL A 79 7.46 7.55 17.55
CA VAL A 79 8.04 6.31 17.04
C VAL A 79 8.46 6.47 15.58
N LEU A 80 7.64 7.10 14.75
CA LEU A 80 7.96 7.37 13.34
C LEU A 80 9.15 8.32 13.21
N HIS A 81 9.21 9.35 14.06
CA HIS A 81 10.34 10.27 14.10
C HIS A 81 11.67 9.55 14.42
N GLU A 82 11.68 8.61 15.38
CA GLU A 82 12.85 7.80 15.68
C GLU A 82 13.33 6.96 14.50
N LEU A 83 12.39 6.45 13.67
CA LEU A 83 12.69 5.65 12.48
C LEU A 83 13.17 6.49 11.29
N SER A 84 12.97 7.81 11.30
CA SER A 84 13.32 8.73 10.21
C SER A 84 14.83 8.88 9.97
N SER A 85 15.67 8.20 10.74
CA SER A 85 17.09 8.03 10.44
C SER A 85 17.36 7.27 9.14
N ASP A 86 16.45 6.40 8.71
CA ASP A 86 16.47 5.79 7.39
C ASP A 86 15.92 6.78 6.36
N LYS A 87 16.76 7.19 5.41
CA LYS A 87 16.41 8.19 4.39
C LYS A 87 15.31 7.75 3.42
N ARG A 88 15.00 6.46 3.39
CA ARG A 88 13.91 5.92 2.60
C ARG A 88 12.55 6.13 3.25
N LEU A 89 12.51 6.43 4.56
CA LEU A 89 11.27 6.73 5.27
C LEU A 89 10.88 8.20 5.09
N ILE A 90 9.68 8.41 4.58
CA ILE A 90 9.04 9.70 4.44
C ILE A 90 7.84 9.72 5.39
N HIS A 91 7.91 10.54 6.43
CA HIS A 91 6.82 10.71 7.40
C HIS A 91 6.08 12.00 7.08
N VAL A 92 4.80 11.89 6.77
CA VAL A 92 3.91 13.00 6.40
C VAL A 92 2.78 13.11 7.42
N ILE A 93 2.62 14.29 8.01
CA ILE A 93 1.43 14.65 8.76
C ILE A 93 0.64 15.61 7.87
N PRO A 94 -0.56 15.24 7.40
CA PRO A 94 -1.37 16.08 6.53
C PRO A 94 -1.79 17.39 7.21
N GLU A 95 -2.04 18.44 6.43
CA GLU A 95 -2.62 19.68 6.99
C GLU A 95 -4.06 19.48 7.49
N ARG A 96 -4.81 18.61 6.83
CA ARG A 96 -6.20 18.27 7.18
C ARG A 96 -6.22 17.12 8.20
N ASP A 97 -7.08 17.21 9.20
CA ASP A 97 -7.29 16.22 10.26
C ASP A 97 -8.54 15.34 10.07
N ASP A 98 -9.34 15.69 9.06
CA ASP A 98 -10.60 15.00 8.73
C ASP A 98 -10.43 13.90 7.66
N LEU A 99 -9.20 13.51 7.34
CA LEU A 99 -8.92 12.46 6.39
C LEU A 99 -9.29 11.09 6.94
N GLY A 100 -10.11 10.35 6.19
CA GLY A 100 -10.23 8.92 6.38
C GLY A 100 -9.04 8.18 5.76
N ILE A 101 -9.03 6.85 5.88
CA ILE A 101 -7.98 6.00 5.31
C ILE A 101 -7.79 6.26 3.81
N GLY A 102 -8.87 6.42 3.05
CA GLY A 102 -8.82 6.73 1.61
C GLY A 102 -8.16 8.07 1.30
N GLY A 103 -8.36 9.09 2.15
CA GLY A 103 -7.68 10.38 2.01
C GLY A 103 -6.19 10.26 2.25
N CYS A 104 -5.77 9.46 3.24
CA CYS A 104 -4.36 9.18 3.50
C CYS A 104 -3.70 8.43 2.33
N TRP A 105 -4.38 7.42 1.78
CA TRP A 105 -3.94 6.75 0.56
C TRP A 105 -3.73 7.73 -0.58
N ASN A 106 -4.70 8.60 -0.80
CA ASN A 106 -4.65 9.59 -1.86
C ASN A 106 -3.46 10.54 -1.72
N ILE A 107 -3.14 10.99 -0.49
CA ILE A 107 -1.94 11.80 -0.24
C ILE A 107 -0.67 11.00 -0.55
N GLY A 108 -0.59 9.74 -0.13
CA GLY A 108 0.58 8.90 -0.35
C GLY A 108 0.86 8.65 -1.83
N ILE A 109 -0.15 8.28 -2.62
CA ILE A 109 0.01 8.00 -4.05
C ILE A 109 0.27 9.25 -4.90
N HIS A 110 -0.12 10.44 -4.41
CA HIS A 110 0.15 11.72 -5.10
C HIS A 110 1.35 12.47 -4.50
N HIS A 111 2.06 11.87 -3.57
CA HIS A 111 3.28 12.47 -3.03
C HIS A 111 4.35 12.58 -4.13
N GLU A 112 5.08 13.69 -4.17
CA GLU A 112 6.10 13.96 -5.21
C GLU A 112 7.18 12.87 -5.34
N LYS A 113 7.46 12.16 -4.23
CA LYS A 113 8.40 11.03 -4.18
C LYS A 113 7.72 9.66 -4.27
N CYS A 114 6.45 9.60 -4.64
CA CYS A 114 5.81 8.31 -4.89
C CYS A 114 6.43 7.65 -6.12
N GLY A 115 6.78 6.38 -5.98
CA GLY A 115 7.37 5.60 -7.07
C GLY A 115 6.36 5.24 -8.16
N LYS A 116 6.87 4.58 -9.20
CA LYS A 116 6.05 4.09 -10.32
C LYS A 116 4.95 3.14 -9.88
N PHE A 117 5.24 2.28 -8.89
CA PHE A 117 4.28 1.38 -8.27
C PHE A 117 3.99 1.81 -6.84
N ALA A 118 2.72 1.96 -6.51
CA ALA A 118 2.27 2.22 -5.15
C ALA A 118 1.77 0.92 -4.52
N ILE A 119 2.40 0.51 -3.42
CA ILE A 119 2.10 -0.74 -2.72
C ILE A 119 1.50 -0.42 -1.36
N GLN A 120 0.34 -0.98 -1.09
CA GLN A 120 -0.35 -0.83 0.17
C GLN A 120 0.26 -1.73 1.25
N LEU A 121 0.45 -1.18 2.45
CA LEU A 121 0.68 -1.92 3.68
C LEU A 121 -0.11 -1.26 4.80
N ASP A 122 -0.92 -2.01 5.52
CA ASP A 122 -1.63 -1.50 6.67
C ASP A 122 -0.68 -1.37 7.88
N SER A 123 -0.94 -0.40 8.77
CA SER A 123 -0.05 -0.05 9.87
C SER A 123 0.01 -1.09 11.01
N ASP A 124 -0.75 -2.15 10.89
CA ASP A 124 -0.82 -3.32 11.77
C ASP A 124 -0.48 -4.64 11.06
N ASP A 125 -0.04 -4.55 9.79
CA ASP A 125 0.45 -5.67 9.01
C ASP A 125 1.97 -5.64 8.83
N VAL A 126 2.56 -6.79 8.53
CA VAL A 126 3.98 -6.93 8.19
C VAL A 126 4.16 -7.80 6.95
N TYR A 127 5.16 -7.50 6.14
CA TYR A 127 5.53 -8.38 5.05
C TYR A 127 6.03 -9.71 5.58
N LYS A 128 5.70 -10.79 4.89
CA LYS A 128 6.05 -12.17 5.24
C LYS A 128 7.57 -12.35 5.36
N ASP A 129 8.32 -11.76 4.43
CA ASP A 129 9.77 -11.87 4.34
C ASP A 129 10.37 -10.64 3.61
N GLU A 130 11.69 -10.61 3.51
CA GLU A 130 12.44 -9.53 2.88
C GLU A 130 12.34 -9.46 1.36
N HIS A 131 11.68 -10.40 0.70
CA HIS A 131 11.57 -10.45 -0.77
C HIS A 131 10.16 -10.14 -1.28
N THR A 132 9.20 -9.91 -0.39
CA THR A 132 7.79 -9.70 -0.75
C THR A 132 7.61 -8.54 -1.72
N LEU A 133 8.27 -7.40 -1.49
CA LEU A 133 8.20 -6.23 -2.37
C LEU A 133 8.77 -6.51 -3.76
N GLN A 134 9.90 -7.24 -3.83
CA GLN A 134 10.49 -7.65 -5.10
C GLN A 134 9.54 -8.54 -5.90
N ILE A 135 8.89 -9.50 -5.23
CA ILE A 135 7.94 -10.42 -5.88
C ILE A 135 6.73 -9.64 -6.42
N MET A 136 6.19 -8.69 -5.66
CA MET A 136 5.06 -7.88 -6.10
C MET A 136 5.40 -7.05 -7.34
N VAL A 137 6.56 -6.40 -7.36
CA VAL A 137 6.98 -5.60 -8.53
C VAL A 137 7.28 -6.48 -9.74
N ASN A 138 7.89 -7.63 -9.56
CA ASN A 138 8.10 -8.59 -10.64
C ASN A 138 6.76 -9.03 -11.26
N ALA A 139 5.73 -9.29 -10.44
CA ALA A 139 4.41 -9.68 -10.92
C ALA A 139 3.77 -8.61 -11.83
N PHE A 140 3.93 -7.31 -11.54
CA PHE A 140 3.46 -6.25 -12.43
C PHE A 140 4.08 -6.37 -13.82
N TYR A 141 5.38 -6.62 -13.92
CA TYR A 141 6.08 -6.73 -15.18
C TYR A 141 5.79 -8.04 -15.91
N GLU A 142 5.87 -9.17 -15.21
CA GLU A 142 5.68 -10.49 -15.79
C GLU A 142 4.26 -10.72 -16.30
N GLN A 143 3.27 -10.19 -15.59
CA GLN A 143 1.86 -10.36 -15.94
C GLN A 143 1.31 -9.17 -16.75
N ASN A 144 2.10 -8.10 -16.93
CA ASN A 144 1.66 -6.86 -17.58
C ASN A 144 0.29 -6.38 -17.05
N CYS A 145 0.13 -6.37 -15.73
CA CYS A 145 -1.11 -6.06 -15.05
C CYS A 145 -1.05 -4.69 -14.36
N ALA A 146 -2.22 -4.08 -14.13
CA ALA A 146 -2.34 -2.80 -13.44
C ALA A 146 -2.53 -2.94 -11.92
N MET A 147 -2.82 -4.14 -11.44
CA MET A 147 -3.04 -4.43 -10.02
C MET A 147 -2.53 -5.83 -9.67
N VAL A 148 -1.86 -5.93 -8.54
CA VAL A 148 -1.41 -7.17 -7.93
C VAL A 148 -2.02 -7.27 -6.54
N ILE A 149 -2.67 -8.39 -6.23
CA ILE A 149 -3.23 -8.67 -4.90
C ILE A 149 -2.48 -9.87 -4.33
N GLY A 150 -1.88 -9.66 -3.16
CA GLY A 150 -1.20 -10.72 -2.41
C GLY A 150 -2.16 -11.55 -1.56
N THR A 151 -1.69 -12.69 -1.10
CA THR A 151 -2.33 -13.46 -0.02
C THR A 151 -1.84 -12.95 1.34
N TYR A 152 -2.61 -13.18 2.38
CA TYR A 152 -2.19 -12.86 3.73
C TYR A 152 -2.49 -14.00 4.71
N MET A 153 -1.78 -14.01 5.83
CA MET A 153 -1.96 -14.96 6.90
C MET A 153 -2.42 -14.22 8.15
N MET A 154 -3.48 -14.71 8.78
CA MET A 154 -3.94 -14.17 10.06
C MET A 154 -3.00 -14.63 11.18
N THR A 155 -2.48 -13.69 11.95
CA THR A 155 -1.61 -13.95 13.11
C THR A 155 -2.04 -13.14 14.33
N ASP A 156 -1.63 -13.58 15.52
CA ASP A 156 -1.65 -12.75 16.71
C ASP A 156 -0.45 -11.79 16.75
N PHE A 157 -0.36 -10.93 17.77
CA PHE A 157 0.75 -9.98 17.96
C PHE A 157 2.12 -10.64 18.23
N ASN A 158 2.17 -11.96 18.47
CA ASN A 158 3.39 -12.73 18.58
C ASN A 158 3.72 -13.47 17.28
N MET A 159 3.09 -13.13 16.18
CA MET A 159 3.24 -13.76 14.87
C MET A 159 2.84 -15.24 14.83
N LYS A 160 2.03 -15.69 15.80
CA LYS A 160 1.48 -17.04 15.81
C LYS A 160 0.26 -17.09 14.90
N GLU A 161 0.25 -18.06 13.99
CA GLU A 161 -0.87 -18.29 13.08
C GLU A 161 -2.19 -18.50 13.83
N MET A 162 -3.23 -17.84 13.34
CA MET A 162 -4.60 -17.93 13.83
C MET A 162 -5.53 -18.46 12.72
N ALA A 163 -6.66 -19.07 13.12
CA ALA A 163 -7.67 -19.46 12.15
C ALA A 163 -8.26 -18.22 11.45
N PRO A 164 -8.54 -18.30 10.16
CA PRO A 164 -8.49 -19.45 9.27
C PRO A 164 -7.10 -19.74 8.66
N GLY A 165 -6.04 -19.04 9.04
CA GLY A 165 -4.70 -19.22 8.48
C GLY A 165 -4.49 -18.35 7.24
N ILE A 166 -4.04 -18.93 6.15
CA ILE A 166 -3.81 -18.21 4.89
C ILE A 166 -5.14 -17.90 4.21
N ILE A 167 -5.32 -16.63 3.84
CA ILE A 167 -6.43 -16.18 3.01
C ILE A 167 -5.87 -15.87 1.62
N ASP A 168 -6.30 -16.65 0.64
CA ASP A 168 -5.99 -16.40 -0.76
C ASP A 168 -7.25 -15.90 -1.50
N HIS A 169 -7.03 -15.23 -2.62
CA HIS A 169 -8.09 -14.60 -3.41
C HIS A 169 -8.41 -15.38 -4.68
N LYS A 170 -8.13 -16.70 -4.72
CA LYS A 170 -8.28 -17.52 -5.93
C LYS A 170 -9.72 -17.75 -6.35
N GLU A 171 -10.67 -17.59 -5.44
CA GLU A 171 -12.10 -17.81 -5.69
C GLU A 171 -12.93 -16.53 -5.86
N TRP A 172 -12.28 -15.41 -6.13
CA TRP A 172 -12.95 -14.09 -6.25
C TRP A 172 -13.17 -13.72 -7.72
#